data_f91f38256d516e8b23a70de27962a87f
#
_entry.id   f91f38256d516e8b23a70de27962a87f
#
_cell.length_a   1.000
_cell.length_b   1.000
_cell.length_c   1.000
_cell.angle_alpha   90.00
_cell.angle_beta   90.00
_cell.angle_gamma   90.00
#
_symmetry.space_group_name_H-M   'P 1'
#
loop_
_entity.id
_entity.type
_entity.pdbx_description
1 polymer ?
#
loop_
_entity_poly.entity_id
_entity_poly.type
_entity_poly.pdbx_seq_one_letter_code
_entity_poly.pdbx_strand_id
1 'polypeptide(L)'
;NFSKLISTFKKNQLLEIEDHIISEIKSLFQTSKLEKIFSFNNDSFWPLIKNDLEKTFTTRISEYVSLIYVTKKFLNESSIKCIMSLNAMGETEKTVLSLKTDNIPSIVLEHAFANHLPEISRYDTGSSYSSFPDKIAVWGPIQKQYLINQHKINENRIIECGSPKHDSFLEKKEIHINSKKSILICPRPIIAYAGHKSSNFYKKYCDILKKILKSFDYDDFEILVKLHPGIDSHNDILKNEIKKLSSKIKIHQLTPIEDLIQISTFVINVSPEGFDPSTIIMESMLLKKPVVNIILDDNIIQFDFVKQNALINLNSS
;
A
#
# COMPACT_ATOMS: atom_id res chain seq x y z
N ASN A 1 18.67 12.61 12.88
CA ASN A 1 18.16 13.90 13.31
C ASN A 1 18.53 14.93 12.23
N PHE A 2 17.61 15.18 11.29
CA PHE A 2 17.80 16.04 10.10
C PHE A 2 18.36 17.43 10.43
N SER A 3 17.93 18.02 11.55
CA SER A 3 18.36 19.36 11.97
C SER A 3 19.86 19.48 12.28
N LYS A 4 20.54 18.38 12.62
CA LYS A 4 21.99 18.41 12.88
C LYS A 4 22.85 18.37 11.61
N LEU A 5 22.28 18.02 10.46
CA LEU A 5 23.02 17.90 9.19
C LEU A 5 23.10 19.23 8.43
N ILE A 6 22.31 20.22 8.82
CA ILE A 6 22.28 21.54 8.18
C ILE A 6 23.14 22.51 9.00
N SER A 7 24.30 22.92 8.49
CA SER A 7 25.12 23.97 9.12
C SER A 7 24.41 25.31 9.01
N THR A 8 24.66 26.24 9.97
CA THR A 8 23.99 27.54 10.05
C THR A 8 24.15 28.38 8.76
N PHE A 9 25.32 28.33 8.12
CA PHE A 9 25.57 29.07 6.87
C PHE A 9 24.69 28.57 5.70
N LYS A 10 24.56 27.25 5.57
CA LYS A 10 23.73 26.68 4.51
C LYS A 10 22.24 26.83 4.80
N LYS A 11 21.85 27.01 6.05
CA LYS A 11 20.47 27.27 6.45
C LYS A 11 19.95 28.60 5.83
N ASN A 12 20.78 29.64 5.79
CA ASN A 12 20.38 30.92 5.18
C ASN A 12 20.14 30.76 3.65
N GLN A 13 21.02 30.04 2.95
CA GLN A 13 20.82 29.77 1.53
C GLN A 13 19.54 28.93 1.24
N LEU A 14 19.24 28.00 2.12
CA LEU A 14 17.99 27.21 1.98
C LEU A 14 16.77 28.09 2.22
N LEU A 15 16.82 29.00 3.19
CA LEU A 15 15.75 29.95 3.44
C LEU A 15 15.51 30.88 2.26
N GLU A 16 16.59 31.41 1.62
CA GLU A 16 16.47 32.23 0.41
C GLU A 16 15.77 31.48 -0.75
N ILE A 17 16.13 30.21 -0.97
CA ILE A 17 15.48 29.36 -1.97
C ILE A 17 14.01 29.13 -1.61
N GLU A 18 13.74 28.81 -0.36
CA GLU A 18 12.40 28.58 0.17
C GLU A 18 11.53 29.82 0.00
N ASP A 19 12.00 30.97 0.43
CA ASP A 19 11.30 32.26 0.32
C ASP A 19 11.02 32.62 -1.14
N HIS A 20 11.97 32.39 -2.04
CA HIS A 20 11.78 32.61 -3.48
C HIS A 20 10.65 31.71 -4.02
N ILE A 21 10.68 30.40 -3.76
CA ILE A 21 9.64 29.45 -4.23
C ILE A 21 8.28 29.81 -3.64
N ILE A 22 8.23 30.16 -2.36
CA ILE A 22 6.99 30.58 -1.68
C ILE A 22 6.43 31.85 -2.32
N SER A 23 7.29 32.82 -2.66
CA SER A 23 6.89 34.04 -3.34
C SER A 23 6.28 33.76 -4.71
N GLU A 24 6.92 32.90 -5.51
CA GLU A 24 6.41 32.49 -6.83
C GLU A 24 5.05 31.79 -6.73
N ILE A 25 4.86 30.90 -5.76
CA ILE A 25 3.58 30.23 -5.53
C ILE A 25 2.50 31.21 -5.10
N LYS A 26 2.81 32.13 -4.19
CA LYS A 26 1.86 33.19 -3.80
C LYS A 26 1.45 34.05 -4.98
N SER A 27 2.39 34.40 -5.85
CA SER A 27 2.12 35.12 -7.09
C SER A 27 1.19 34.32 -8.02
N LEU A 28 1.47 33.03 -8.21
CA LEU A 28 0.64 32.14 -9.00
C LEU A 28 -0.80 32.07 -8.46
N PHE A 29 -0.97 32.01 -7.14
CA PHE A 29 -2.28 31.92 -6.46
C PHE A 29 -3.12 33.21 -6.61
N GLN A 30 -2.52 34.33 -7.00
CA GLN A 30 -3.23 35.57 -7.32
C GLN A 30 -3.69 35.62 -8.79
N THR A 31 -3.31 34.65 -9.62
CA THR A 31 -3.68 34.66 -11.04
C THR A 31 -5.09 34.11 -11.26
N SER A 32 -5.81 34.69 -12.25
CA SER A 32 -7.10 34.20 -12.69
C SER A 32 -7.06 32.81 -13.36
N LYS A 33 -5.85 32.31 -13.66
CA LYS A 33 -5.68 30.97 -14.25
C LYS A 33 -6.20 29.87 -13.33
N LEU A 34 -5.96 29.99 -12.02
CA LEU A 34 -6.40 29.00 -11.04
C LEU A 34 -7.92 29.03 -10.86
N GLU A 35 -8.56 30.20 -10.93
CA GLU A 35 -10.02 30.28 -10.90
C GLU A 35 -10.68 29.50 -12.03
N LYS A 36 -10.08 29.54 -13.23
CA LYS A 36 -10.58 28.76 -14.37
C LYS A 36 -10.37 27.26 -14.20
N ILE A 37 -9.25 26.85 -13.63
CA ILE A 37 -8.94 25.44 -13.39
C ILE A 37 -9.87 24.86 -12.31
N PHE A 38 -10.12 25.62 -11.26
CA PHE A 38 -10.97 25.22 -10.14
C PHE A 38 -12.41 25.74 -10.29
N SER A 39 -12.99 25.47 -11.47
CA SER A 39 -14.39 25.81 -11.78
C SER A 39 -15.15 24.60 -12.30
N PHE A 40 -16.42 24.51 -11.95
CA PHE A 40 -17.36 23.52 -12.45
C PHE A 40 -18.67 24.22 -12.83
N ASN A 41 -19.18 23.99 -14.02
CA ASN A 41 -20.39 24.65 -14.56
C ASN A 41 -20.38 26.20 -14.45
N ASN A 42 -19.23 26.82 -14.69
CA ASN A 42 -18.93 28.24 -14.54
C ASN A 42 -18.88 28.79 -13.12
N ASP A 43 -19.07 27.95 -12.12
CA ASP A 43 -18.91 28.32 -10.71
C ASP A 43 -17.49 28.01 -10.24
N SER A 44 -16.77 29.04 -9.78
CA SER A 44 -15.42 28.85 -9.23
C SER A 44 -15.48 28.50 -7.74
N PHE A 45 -14.86 27.38 -7.40
CA PHE A 45 -14.63 26.99 -5.99
C PHE A 45 -13.23 27.36 -5.49
N TRP A 46 -12.44 28.06 -6.33
CA TRP A 46 -11.10 28.54 -5.96
C TRP A 46 -11.08 29.36 -4.67
N PRO A 47 -11.99 30.32 -4.44
CA PRO A 47 -12.01 31.10 -3.20
C PRO A 47 -12.17 30.24 -1.93
N LEU A 48 -12.83 29.08 -2.04
CA LEU A 48 -13.07 28.18 -0.91
C LEU A 48 -11.84 27.40 -0.51
N ILE A 49 -10.97 27.05 -1.46
CA ILE A 49 -9.80 26.17 -1.23
C ILE A 49 -8.47 26.89 -1.24
N LYS A 50 -8.44 28.14 -1.75
CA LYS A 50 -7.19 28.92 -1.95
C LYS A 50 -6.32 28.97 -0.71
N ASN A 51 -6.89 29.36 0.42
CA ASN A 51 -6.14 29.56 1.67
C ASN A 51 -5.57 28.24 2.21
N ASP A 52 -6.33 27.16 2.13
CA ASP A 52 -5.88 25.85 2.59
C ASP A 52 -4.79 25.28 1.69
N LEU A 53 -4.92 25.47 0.37
CA LEU A 53 -3.87 25.10 -0.58
C LEU A 53 -2.60 25.94 -0.38
N GLU A 54 -2.72 27.26 -0.25
CA GLU A 54 -1.56 28.12 0.00
C GLU A 54 -0.82 27.71 1.28
N LYS A 55 -1.55 27.47 2.37
CA LYS A 55 -0.96 27.01 3.62
C LYS A 55 -0.28 25.64 3.44
N THR A 56 -0.93 24.71 2.74
CA THR A 56 -0.38 23.38 2.49
C THR A 56 0.90 23.45 1.68
N PHE A 57 0.91 24.20 0.57
CA PHE A 57 2.08 24.33 -0.27
C PHE A 57 3.23 25.03 0.46
N THR A 58 2.97 26.12 1.17
CA THR A 58 4.03 26.83 1.92
C THR A 58 4.67 25.97 3.00
N THR A 59 3.89 25.16 3.71
CA THR A 59 4.42 24.20 4.70
C THR A 59 5.27 23.12 4.03
N ARG A 60 4.77 22.54 2.92
CA ARG A 60 5.44 21.43 2.23
C ARG A 60 6.72 21.86 1.51
N ILE A 61 6.82 23.10 1.04
CA ILE A 61 8.04 23.59 0.38
C ILE A 61 9.24 23.52 1.31
N SER A 62 9.07 23.96 2.54
CA SER A 62 10.14 23.91 3.56
C SER A 62 10.65 22.47 3.77
N GLU A 63 9.72 21.54 3.85
CA GLU A 63 10.04 20.11 3.98
C GLU A 63 10.78 19.57 2.75
N TYR A 64 10.32 19.90 1.53
CA TYR A 64 10.95 19.45 0.29
C TYR A 64 12.34 20.07 0.05
N VAL A 65 12.50 21.36 0.27
CA VAL A 65 13.81 22.02 0.15
C VAL A 65 14.81 21.36 1.09
N SER A 66 14.41 21.12 2.33
CA SER A 66 15.24 20.42 3.31
C SER A 66 15.55 18.98 2.90
N LEU A 67 14.57 18.24 2.39
CA LEU A 67 14.72 16.86 1.93
C LEU A 67 15.71 16.77 0.76
N ILE A 68 15.55 17.63 -0.24
CA ILE A 68 16.45 17.68 -1.42
C ILE A 68 17.88 17.98 -0.98
N TYR A 69 18.06 18.97 -0.10
CA TYR A 69 19.38 19.35 0.37
C TYR A 69 20.07 18.22 1.13
N VAL A 70 19.37 17.61 2.10
CA VAL A 70 19.93 16.52 2.90
C VAL A 70 20.21 15.29 2.04
N THR A 71 19.34 14.99 1.09
CA THR A 71 19.55 13.88 0.15
C THR A 71 20.81 14.12 -0.71
N LYS A 72 20.97 15.30 -1.31
CA LYS A 72 22.18 15.64 -2.07
C LYS A 72 23.44 15.53 -1.22
N LYS A 73 23.40 16.07 -0.01
CA LYS A 73 24.53 15.98 0.91
C LYS A 73 24.87 14.53 1.24
N PHE A 74 23.85 13.72 1.57
CA PHE A 74 24.04 12.31 1.89
C PHE A 74 24.63 11.52 0.71
N LEU A 75 24.11 11.72 -0.50
CA LEU A 75 24.58 11.05 -1.71
C LEU A 75 26.05 11.42 -2.04
N ASN A 76 26.46 12.67 -1.78
CA ASN A 76 27.81 13.16 -2.06
C ASN A 76 28.84 12.76 -0.99
N GLU A 77 28.43 12.69 0.27
CA GLU A 77 29.33 12.42 1.41
C GLU A 77 29.41 10.94 1.78
N SER A 78 28.47 10.11 1.26
CA SER A 78 28.40 8.68 1.58
C SER A 78 28.88 7.81 0.40
N SER A 79 29.64 6.77 0.70
CA SER A 79 30.10 5.79 -0.32
C SER A 79 28.99 4.80 -0.67
N ILE A 80 27.95 5.28 -1.37
CA ILE A 80 26.79 4.48 -1.76
C ILE A 80 27.14 3.65 -3.01
N LYS A 81 26.93 2.34 -2.92
CA LYS A 81 27.20 1.40 -4.01
C LYS A 81 25.96 1.08 -4.85
N CYS A 82 24.79 1.13 -4.22
CA CYS A 82 23.51 0.84 -4.87
C CYS A 82 22.37 1.45 -4.06
N ILE A 83 21.29 1.83 -4.72
CA ILE A 83 20.04 2.25 -4.10
C ILE A 83 19.00 1.15 -4.36
N MET A 84 18.40 0.65 -3.31
CA MET A 84 17.30 -0.31 -3.37
C MET A 84 16.06 0.28 -2.70
N SER A 85 14.92 0.24 -3.36
CA SER A 85 13.66 0.76 -2.85
C SER A 85 12.52 -0.24 -3.12
N LEU A 86 11.49 -0.21 -2.27
CA LEU A 86 10.27 -1.02 -2.46
C LEU A 86 9.22 -0.33 -3.34
N ASN A 87 9.40 0.95 -3.63
CA ASN A 87 8.55 1.71 -4.54
C ASN A 87 9.29 2.98 -4.99
N ALA A 88 8.74 3.67 -5.98
CA ALA A 88 9.21 4.97 -6.43
C ALA A 88 8.12 6.06 -6.28
N MET A 89 7.08 5.82 -5.48
CA MET A 89 5.96 6.76 -5.29
C MET A 89 6.18 7.72 -4.14
N GLY A 90 6.80 7.27 -3.06
CA GLY A 90 7.06 8.08 -1.88
C GLY A 90 7.92 9.29 -2.21
N GLU A 91 7.71 10.36 -1.49
CA GLU A 91 8.45 11.62 -1.71
C GLU A 91 9.95 11.43 -1.48
N THR A 92 10.30 10.68 -0.44
CA THR A 92 11.70 10.36 -0.13
C THR A 92 12.32 9.49 -1.20
N GLU A 93 11.64 8.43 -1.62
CA GLU A 93 12.11 7.51 -2.66
C GLU A 93 12.30 8.24 -3.99
N LYS A 94 11.33 9.06 -4.42
CA LYS A 94 11.46 9.89 -5.62
C LYS A 94 12.63 10.83 -5.53
N THR A 95 12.80 11.51 -4.40
CA THR A 95 13.89 12.45 -4.20
C THR A 95 15.25 11.75 -4.28
N VAL A 96 15.42 10.63 -3.59
CA VAL A 96 16.67 9.87 -3.61
C VAL A 96 16.98 9.35 -5.03
N LEU A 97 16.00 8.75 -5.70
CA LEU A 97 16.16 8.19 -7.04
C LEU A 97 16.40 9.27 -8.11
N SER A 98 15.78 10.45 -7.98
CA SER A 98 15.95 11.54 -8.95
C SER A 98 17.26 12.33 -8.78
N LEU A 99 17.83 12.32 -7.58
CA LEU A 99 19.06 13.07 -7.25
C LEU A 99 20.33 12.21 -7.27
N LYS A 100 20.20 10.89 -7.44
CA LYS A 100 21.35 10.01 -7.57
C LYS A 100 22.19 10.37 -8.80
N THR A 101 23.47 10.15 -8.72
CA THR A 101 24.37 10.26 -9.87
C THR A 101 24.36 8.98 -10.73
N ASP A 102 24.73 9.07 -11.99
CA ASP A 102 24.67 7.94 -12.94
C ASP A 102 25.55 6.74 -12.53
N ASN A 103 26.57 6.98 -11.72
CA ASN A 103 27.44 5.93 -11.21
C ASN A 103 26.88 5.16 -9.99
N ILE A 104 25.70 5.54 -9.48
CA ILE A 104 25.01 4.84 -8.40
C ILE A 104 23.84 4.06 -9.01
N PRO A 105 23.98 2.73 -9.21
CA PRO A 105 22.89 1.93 -9.74
C PRO A 105 21.70 1.89 -8.76
N SER A 106 20.50 1.79 -9.31
CA SER A 106 19.28 1.73 -8.53
C SER A 106 18.31 0.66 -9.01
N ILE A 107 17.63 0.03 -8.07
CA ILE A 107 16.62 -0.98 -8.35
C ILE A 107 15.40 -0.76 -7.45
N VAL A 108 14.22 -0.86 -8.05
CA VAL A 108 12.94 -0.94 -7.31
C VAL A 108 12.49 -2.38 -7.28
N LEU A 109 12.19 -2.87 -6.08
CA LEU A 109 11.64 -4.22 -5.86
C LEU A 109 10.13 -4.13 -5.70
N GLU A 110 9.39 -4.98 -6.38
CA GLU A 110 7.96 -5.13 -6.13
C GLU A 110 7.74 -5.70 -4.71
N HIS A 111 6.95 -5.02 -3.89
CA HIS A 111 6.77 -5.38 -2.49
C HIS A 111 5.40 -5.99 -2.17
N ALA A 112 4.44 -5.86 -3.08
CA ALA A 112 3.08 -6.35 -2.92
C ALA A 112 2.59 -7.05 -4.18
N PHE A 113 1.56 -7.86 -4.03
CA PHE A 113 0.87 -8.46 -5.16
C PHE A 113 0.10 -7.36 -5.90
N ALA A 114 0.74 -6.81 -6.92
CA ALA A 114 0.13 -5.77 -7.74
C ALA A 114 -0.88 -6.38 -8.72
N ASN A 115 -1.99 -5.70 -8.89
CA ASN A 115 -2.97 -6.06 -9.90
C ASN A 115 -2.54 -5.53 -11.25
N HIS A 116 -2.46 -6.42 -12.20
CA HIS A 116 -2.05 -6.11 -13.56
C HIS A 116 -3.20 -6.37 -14.54
N LEU A 117 -4.37 -5.81 -14.24
CA LEU A 117 -5.56 -5.93 -15.07
C LEU A 117 -5.92 -4.58 -15.69
N PRO A 118 -6.29 -4.53 -16.97
CA PRO A 118 -6.69 -3.27 -17.63
C PRO A 118 -7.84 -2.56 -16.92
N GLU A 119 -8.78 -3.29 -16.33
CA GLU A 119 -9.96 -2.76 -15.66
C GLU A 119 -9.63 -1.91 -14.44
N ILE A 120 -8.47 -2.15 -13.83
CA ILE A 120 -8.01 -1.42 -12.66
C ILE A 120 -6.85 -0.46 -12.95
N SER A 121 -6.53 -0.26 -14.21
CA SER A 121 -5.44 0.64 -14.61
C SER A 121 -5.56 2.05 -14.02
N ARG A 122 -6.77 2.53 -13.76
CA ARG A 122 -7.03 3.82 -13.06
C ARG A 122 -6.57 3.84 -11.60
N TYR A 123 -6.44 2.68 -10.96
CA TYR A 123 -5.92 2.51 -9.60
C TYR A 123 -4.46 2.07 -9.61
N ASP A 124 -3.89 2.03 -10.80
CA ASP A 124 -2.60 1.44 -11.03
C ASP A 124 -1.49 2.24 -10.38
N THR A 125 -0.69 1.54 -9.65
CA THR A 125 0.55 2.03 -9.06
C THR A 125 1.75 1.91 -10.02
N GLY A 126 1.51 1.59 -11.29
CA GLY A 126 2.56 1.47 -12.31
C GLY A 126 3.38 2.76 -12.49
N SER A 127 2.78 3.92 -12.19
CA SER A 127 3.53 5.17 -12.04
C SER A 127 4.59 5.11 -10.94
N SER A 128 4.49 4.15 -9.99
CA SER A 128 5.52 3.89 -8.99
C SER A 128 6.83 3.39 -9.60
N TYR A 129 6.75 2.85 -10.80
CA TYR A 129 7.88 2.33 -11.54
C TYR A 129 8.39 3.32 -12.58
N SER A 130 8.35 4.61 -12.25
CA SER A 130 8.72 5.73 -13.12
C SER A 130 10.12 5.59 -13.75
N SER A 131 10.53 6.60 -14.50
CA SER A 131 11.84 6.66 -15.17
C SER A 131 13.04 6.71 -14.22
N PHE A 132 12.84 6.98 -12.93
CA PHE A 132 13.92 7.21 -11.98
C PHE A 132 14.83 6.00 -11.67
N PRO A 133 14.33 4.78 -11.39
CA PRO A 133 15.19 3.65 -11.12
C PRO A 133 15.82 3.12 -12.42
N ASP A 134 17.05 2.61 -12.34
CA ASP A 134 17.70 1.98 -13.51
C ASP A 134 17.07 0.63 -13.81
N LYS A 135 16.69 -0.11 -12.78
CA LYS A 135 16.08 -1.44 -12.88
C LYS A 135 14.83 -1.56 -12.05
N ILE A 136 13.94 -2.43 -12.48
CA ILE A 136 12.70 -2.79 -11.80
C ILE A 136 12.67 -4.30 -11.68
N ALA A 137 12.61 -4.81 -10.46
CA ALA A 137 12.51 -6.23 -10.18
C ALA A 137 11.04 -6.59 -9.93
N VAL A 138 10.51 -7.49 -10.72
CA VAL A 138 9.13 -7.98 -10.65
C VAL A 138 9.08 -9.47 -10.29
N TRP A 139 7.96 -9.91 -9.76
CA TRP A 139 7.82 -11.30 -9.30
C TRP A 139 7.70 -12.30 -10.44
N GLY A 140 7.20 -11.89 -11.59
CA GLY A 140 7.02 -12.82 -12.69
C GLY A 140 6.62 -12.19 -14.02
N PRO A 141 6.37 -13.05 -15.03
CA PRO A 141 6.14 -12.61 -16.40
C PRO A 141 4.86 -11.78 -16.57
N ILE A 142 3.82 -12.00 -15.74
CA ILE A 142 2.58 -11.23 -15.82
C ILE A 142 2.86 -9.75 -15.54
N GLN A 143 3.58 -9.44 -14.45
CA GLN A 143 3.98 -8.08 -14.11
C GLN A 143 4.88 -7.47 -15.17
N LYS A 144 5.86 -8.24 -15.66
CA LYS A 144 6.74 -7.78 -16.72
C LYS A 144 5.96 -7.36 -17.96
N GLN A 145 5.08 -8.22 -18.47
CA GLN A 145 4.27 -7.93 -19.64
C GLN A 145 3.35 -6.74 -19.44
N TYR A 146 2.77 -6.58 -18.26
CA TYR A 146 1.96 -5.44 -17.92
C TYR A 146 2.75 -4.14 -17.98
N LEU A 147 3.92 -4.07 -17.35
CA LEU A 147 4.77 -2.88 -17.37
C LEU A 147 5.22 -2.51 -18.80
N ILE A 148 5.52 -3.48 -19.63
CA ILE A 148 5.87 -3.25 -21.05
C ILE A 148 4.65 -2.72 -21.82
N ASN A 149 3.52 -3.41 -21.72
CA ASN A 149 2.36 -3.15 -22.55
C ASN A 149 1.59 -1.89 -22.14
N GLN A 150 1.38 -1.67 -20.86
CA GLN A 150 0.59 -0.55 -20.34
C GLN A 150 1.44 0.69 -20.06
N HIS A 151 2.60 0.51 -19.42
CA HIS A 151 3.45 1.62 -19.00
C HIS A 151 4.59 1.93 -19.98
N LYS A 152 4.72 1.15 -21.07
CA LYS A 152 5.75 1.34 -22.08
C LYS A 152 7.18 1.37 -21.50
N ILE A 153 7.39 0.64 -20.40
CA ILE A 153 8.71 0.53 -19.79
C ILE A 153 9.58 -0.36 -20.68
N ASN A 154 10.82 0.09 -20.92
CA ASN A 154 11.77 -0.67 -21.70
C ASN A 154 12.08 -2.01 -21.01
N GLU A 155 11.95 -3.11 -21.76
CA GLU A 155 12.15 -4.47 -21.25
C GLU A 155 13.51 -4.65 -20.56
N ASN A 156 14.56 -4.02 -21.09
CA ASN A 156 15.91 -4.08 -20.53
C ASN A 156 16.02 -3.52 -19.10
N ARG A 157 15.03 -2.76 -18.65
CA ARG A 157 14.97 -2.25 -17.29
C ARG A 157 14.26 -3.20 -16.33
N ILE A 158 13.58 -4.23 -16.83
CA ILE A 158 12.75 -5.13 -16.02
C ILE A 158 13.50 -6.44 -15.79
N ILE A 159 13.57 -6.87 -14.55
CA ILE A 159 14.18 -8.13 -14.11
C ILE A 159 13.10 -8.99 -13.46
N GLU A 160 12.92 -10.20 -13.97
CA GLU A 160 12.09 -11.21 -13.30
C GLU A 160 12.94 -11.91 -12.24
N CYS A 161 12.58 -11.74 -10.96
CA CYS A 161 13.38 -12.27 -9.83
C CYS A 161 12.60 -13.20 -8.91
N GLY A 162 11.32 -13.45 -9.18
CA GLY A 162 10.45 -14.08 -8.20
C GLY A 162 10.11 -13.14 -7.04
N SER A 163 9.59 -13.69 -5.97
CA SER A 163 9.27 -12.94 -4.77
C SER A 163 10.14 -13.39 -3.60
N PRO A 164 11.30 -12.76 -3.35
CA PRO A 164 12.19 -13.15 -2.26
C PRO A 164 11.53 -13.13 -0.88
N LYS A 165 10.52 -12.27 -0.72
CA LYS A 165 9.70 -12.22 0.49
C LYS A 165 9.05 -13.57 0.82
N HIS A 166 8.75 -14.39 -0.20
CA HIS A 166 7.99 -15.63 -0.05
C HIS A 166 8.85 -16.89 -0.07
N ASP A 167 10.17 -16.77 -0.18
CA ASP A 167 11.07 -17.94 -0.15
C ASP A 167 10.90 -18.74 1.14
N SER A 168 10.75 -18.06 2.28
CA SER A 168 10.52 -18.70 3.58
C SER A 168 9.22 -19.53 3.63
N PHE A 169 8.22 -19.22 2.80
CA PHE A 169 6.98 -20.01 2.71
C PHE A 169 7.21 -21.37 2.06
N LEU A 170 8.16 -21.45 1.13
CA LEU A 170 8.49 -22.69 0.41
C LEU A 170 9.41 -23.61 1.21
N GLU A 171 10.21 -23.05 2.10
CA GLU A 171 11.16 -23.80 2.93
C GLU A 171 10.52 -24.41 4.18
N LYS A 172 9.33 -23.96 4.57
CA LYS A 172 8.68 -24.42 5.79
C LYS A 172 8.18 -25.85 5.66
N LYS A 173 8.61 -26.70 6.61
CA LYS A 173 8.08 -28.07 6.76
C LYS A 173 6.62 -28.01 7.23
N GLU A 174 5.83 -28.98 6.78
CA GLU A 174 4.45 -29.16 7.28
C GLU A 174 4.47 -29.27 8.82
N ILE A 175 3.75 -28.35 9.46
CA ILE A 175 3.53 -28.43 10.91
C ILE A 175 2.36 -29.37 11.16
N HIS A 176 2.51 -30.33 12.05
CA HIS A 176 1.40 -31.16 12.49
C HIS A 176 0.29 -30.30 13.08
N ILE A 177 -0.86 -30.36 12.44
CA ILE A 177 -2.06 -29.61 12.85
C ILE A 177 -2.53 -30.18 14.19
N ASN A 178 -2.82 -29.31 15.14
CA ASN A 178 -3.47 -29.67 16.40
C ASN A 178 -4.79 -30.41 16.14
N SER A 179 -5.24 -31.20 17.12
CA SER A 179 -6.51 -31.97 17.03
C SER A 179 -7.76 -31.10 16.75
N LYS A 180 -7.68 -29.81 17.08
CA LYS A 180 -8.77 -28.83 16.85
C LYS A 180 -8.54 -28.10 15.52
N LYS A 181 -9.60 -28.02 14.69
CA LYS A 181 -9.57 -27.29 13.43
C LYS A 181 -9.45 -25.79 13.70
N SER A 182 -8.44 -25.15 13.12
CA SER A 182 -8.20 -23.71 13.26
C SER A 182 -8.62 -22.96 12.01
N ILE A 183 -9.32 -21.83 12.18
CA ILE A 183 -9.76 -20.95 11.08
C ILE A 183 -9.07 -19.61 11.26
N LEU A 184 -8.35 -19.19 10.23
CA LEU A 184 -7.71 -17.89 10.20
C LEU A 184 -8.59 -16.89 9.44
N ILE A 185 -8.99 -15.82 10.11
CA ILE A 185 -9.77 -14.72 9.52
C ILE A 185 -8.89 -13.48 9.43
N CYS A 186 -8.77 -12.94 8.23
CA CYS A 186 -7.91 -11.81 7.90
C CYS A 186 -8.75 -10.64 7.40
N PRO A 187 -9.24 -9.78 8.31
CA PRO A 187 -9.92 -8.55 7.92
C PRO A 187 -8.88 -7.57 7.35
N ARG A 188 -9.05 -7.20 6.08
CA ARG A 188 -8.22 -6.18 5.46
C ARG A 188 -8.57 -4.80 5.99
N PRO A 189 -7.60 -3.90 6.25
CA PRO A 189 -7.89 -2.54 6.69
C PRO A 189 -8.70 -1.79 5.61
N ILE A 190 -9.63 -0.95 6.06
CA ILE A 190 -10.33 -0.01 5.19
C ILE A 190 -9.36 1.13 4.95
N ILE A 191 -8.66 1.11 3.81
CA ILE A 191 -7.69 2.13 3.47
C ILE A 191 -8.41 3.38 2.98
N ALA A 192 -7.96 4.55 3.43
CA ALA A 192 -8.50 5.86 3.04
C ALA A 192 -8.37 6.16 1.52
N TYR A 193 -7.67 5.34 0.74
CA TYR A 193 -7.65 5.44 -0.73
C TYR A 193 -9.02 5.28 -1.36
N ALA A 194 -9.85 4.50 -0.73
CA ALA A 194 -11.24 4.42 -1.12
C ALA A 194 -12.01 5.71 -0.82
N GLY A 195 -11.30 6.78 -0.45
CA GLY A 195 -11.62 8.21 -0.30
C GLY A 195 -13.05 8.64 -0.01
N HIS A 196 -13.99 7.73 0.01
CA HIS A 196 -15.41 8.03 0.00
C HIS A 196 -16.27 6.99 0.72
N LYS A 197 -15.64 6.02 1.44
CA LYS A 197 -16.46 5.05 2.15
C LYS A 197 -16.98 5.69 3.43
N SER A 198 -18.27 5.97 3.43
CA SER A 198 -19.00 6.60 4.51
C SER A 198 -18.88 5.81 5.83
N SER A 199 -19.18 6.44 6.95
CA SER A 199 -19.32 5.77 8.26
C SER A 199 -20.25 4.54 8.19
N ASN A 200 -21.23 4.54 7.29
CA ASN A 200 -22.12 3.41 7.02
C ASN A 200 -21.38 2.21 6.41
N PHE A 201 -20.40 2.43 5.55
CA PHE A 201 -19.62 1.34 4.97
C PHE A 201 -18.77 0.65 6.04
N TYR A 202 -18.12 1.41 6.91
CA TYR A 202 -17.37 0.85 8.03
C TYR A 202 -18.26 0.03 8.97
N LYS A 203 -19.46 0.53 9.26
CA LYS A 203 -20.45 -0.22 10.05
C LYS A 203 -20.85 -1.52 9.35
N LYS A 204 -21.16 -1.48 8.04
CA LYS A 204 -21.46 -2.68 7.23
C LYS A 204 -20.31 -3.69 7.30
N TYR A 205 -19.07 -3.22 7.19
CA TYR A 205 -17.87 -4.05 7.29
C TYR A 205 -17.78 -4.76 8.66
N CYS A 206 -17.89 -4.01 9.74
CA CYS A 206 -17.88 -4.58 11.09
C CYS A 206 -19.02 -5.59 11.31
N ASP A 207 -20.21 -5.30 10.80
CA ASP A 207 -21.37 -6.18 10.95
C ASP A 207 -21.20 -7.50 10.18
N ILE A 208 -20.60 -7.44 8.99
CA ILE A 208 -20.27 -8.65 8.21
C ILE A 208 -19.20 -9.46 8.93
N LEU A 209 -18.12 -8.82 9.40
CA LEU A 209 -17.09 -9.53 10.17
C LEU A 209 -17.68 -10.20 11.43
N LYS A 210 -18.59 -9.53 12.12
CA LYS A 210 -19.31 -10.13 13.27
C LYS A 210 -20.17 -11.32 12.87
N LYS A 211 -20.87 -11.24 11.71
CA LYS A 211 -21.66 -12.36 11.20
C LYS A 211 -20.77 -13.56 10.88
N ILE A 212 -19.63 -13.32 10.22
CA ILE A 212 -18.64 -14.38 9.91
C ILE A 212 -18.15 -15.03 11.20
N LEU A 213 -17.74 -14.23 12.19
CA LEU A 213 -17.25 -14.75 13.46
C LEU A 213 -18.31 -15.55 14.21
N LYS A 214 -19.57 -15.10 14.22
CA LYS A 214 -20.68 -15.78 14.89
C LYS A 214 -21.15 -17.04 14.18
N SER A 215 -20.78 -17.29 12.92
CA SER A 215 -21.17 -18.48 12.17
C SER A 215 -20.43 -19.75 12.59
N PHE A 216 -19.36 -19.60 13.40
CA PHE A 216 -18.57 -20.73 13.86
C PHE A 216 -18.84 -21.07 15.33
N ASP A 217 -18.90 -22.37 15.62
CA ASP A 217 -18.90 -22.86 17.00
C ASP A 217 -17.46 -22.79 17.55
N TYR A 218 -17.28 -22.02 18.61
CA TYR A 218 -15.97 -21.82 19.25
C TYR A 218 -15.52 -23.04 20.07
N ASP A 219 -16.37 -24.03 20.26
CA ASP A 219 -15.99 -25.28 20.91
C ASP A 219 -15.42 -26.26 19.88
N ASP A 220 -15.92 -26.23 18.65
CA ASP A 220 -15.43 -27.07 17.53
C ASP A 220 -14.23 -26.45 16.82
N PHE A 221 -14.18 -25.12 16.73
CA PHE A 221 -13.16 -24.40 15.97
C PHE A 221 -12.33 -23.45 16.85
N GLU A 222 -11.04 -23.42 16.59
CA GLU A 222 -10.17 -22.38 17.08
C GLU A 222 -10.18 -21.20 16.10
N ILE A 223 -10.65 -20.04 16.53
CA ILE A 223 -10.74 -18.85 15.68
C ILE A 223 -9.56 -17.93 15.93
N LEU A 224 -8.77 -17.72 14.88
CA LEU A 224 -7.63 -16.81 14.84
C LEU A 224 -8.00 -15.61 13.97
N VAL A 225 -7.84 -14.40 14.47
CA VAL A 225 -8.04 -13.18 13.70
C VAL A 225 -6.73 -12.46 13.56
N LYS A 226 -6.26 -12.27 12.33
CA LYS A 226 -5.02 -11.53 12.03
C LYS A 226 -5.35 -10.14 11.54
N LEU A 227 -5.09 -9.14 12.39
CA LEU A 227 -5.17 -7.74 12.02
C LEU A 227 -3.93 -7.31 11.23
N HIS A 228 -4.06 -6.26 10.43
CA HIS A 228 -2.95 -5.68 9.68
C HIS A 228 -1.84 -5.21 10.64
N PRO A 229 -0.55 -5.45 10.35
CA PRO A 229 0.54 -5.12 11.26
C PRO A 229 0.80 -3.61 11.40
N GLY A 230 0.37 -2.80 10.42
CA GLY A 230 0.53 -1.35 10.47
C GLY A 230 -0.23 -0.69 11.61
N ILE A 231 0.26 0.48 12.01
CA ILE A 231 -0.43 1.32 13.00
C ILE A 231 -1.64 1.93 12.28
N ASP A 232 -2.80 1.34 12.50
CA ASP A 232 -4.07 1.81 11.98
C ASP A 232 -5.05 1.95 13.14
N SER A 233 -5.65 3.12 13.28
CA SER A 233 -6.67 3.39 14.29
C SER A 233 -7.88 2.45 14.19
N HIS A 234 -8.16 1.93 13.01
CA HIS A 234 -9.23 0.96 12.79
C HIS A 234 -8.96 -0.40 13.43
N ASN A 235 -7.70 -0.78 13.59
CA ASN A 235 -7.34 -2.03 14.28
C ASN A 235 -7.85 -2.05 15.72
N ASP A 236 -7.78 -0.94 16.43
CA ASP A 236 -8.26 -0.86 17.82
C ASP A 236 -9.78 -0.98 17.89
N ILE A 237 -10.48 -0.38 16.95
CA ILE A 237 -11.95 -0.51 16.86
C ILE A 237 -12.34 -1.96 16.57
N LEU A 238 -11.73 -2.58 15.55
CA LEU A 238 -11.97 -3.97 15.20
C LEU A 238 -11.67 -4.91 16.39
N LYS A 239 -10.52 -4.71 17.04
CA LYS A 239 -10.12 -5.48 18.21
C LYS A 239 -11.14 -5.42 19.34
N ASN A 240 -11.66 -4.21 19.61
CA ASN A 240 -12.68 -4.02 20.64
C ASN A 240 -14.01 -4.69 20.26
N GLU A 241 -14.43 -4.57 19.00
CA GLU A 241 -15.66 -5.21 18.52
C GLU A 241 -15.56 -6.74 18.54
N ILE A 242 -14.43 -7.31 18.17
CA ILE A 242 -14.19 -8.75 18.21
C ILE A 242 -14.17 -9.28 19.64
N LYS A 243 -13.51 -8.58 20.57
CA LYS A 243 -13.46 -8.99 21.98
C LYS A 243 -14.83 -9.03 22.65
N LYS A 244 -15.77 -8.16 22.21
CA LYS A 244 -17.15 -8.17 22.71
C LYS A 244 -17.92 -9.44 22.29
N LEU A 245 -17.50 -10.14 21.24
CA LEU A 245 -18.17 -11.34 20.76
C LEU A 245 -17.82 -12.57 21.59
N SER A 246 -16.55 -12.81 21.81
CA SER A 246 -16.06 -13.96 22.59
C SER A 246 -14.62 -13.78 23.02
N SER A 247 -14.32 -14.18 24.26
CA SER A 247 -12.94 -14.28 24.75
C SER A 247 -12.17 -15.47 24.15
N LYS A 248 -12.86 -16.42 23.51
CA LYS A 248 -12.24 -17.57 22.86
C LYS A 248 -11.56 -17.21 21.52
N ILE A 249 -11.86 -16.03 20.94
CA ILE A 249 -11.26 -15.56 19.69
C ILE A 249 -9.85 -15.03 19.98
N LYS A 250 -8.83 -15.62 19.33
CA LYS A 250 -7.44 -15.18 19.45
C LYS A 250 -7.14 -14.10 18.43
N ILE A 251 -6.72 -12.91 18.89
CA ILE A 251 -6.40 -11.77 18.02
C ILE A 251 -4.90 -11.60 17.93
N HIS A 252 -4.39 -11.61 16.71
CA HIS A 252 -2.98 -11.46 16.36
C HIS A 252 -2.79 -10.19 15.52
N GLN A 253 -1.75 -9.41 15.80
CA GLN A 253 -1.39 -8.24 14.98
C GLN A 253 0.04 -8.34 14.46
N LEU A 254 1.00 -8.65 15.32
CA LEU A 254 2.42 -8.70 14.95
C LEU A 254 2.94 -10.13 14.69
N THR A 255 2.16 -11.15 15.00
CA THR A 255 2.53 -12.54 14.70
C THR A 255 2.75 -12.72 13.21
N PRO A 256 3.84 -13.36 12.76
CA PRO A 256 4.09 -13.66 11.35
C PRO A 256 2.90 -14.37 10.72
N ILE A 257 2.53 -13.95 9.53
CA ILE A 257 1.33 -14.45 8.86
C ILE A 257 1.48 -15.91 8.45
N GLU A 258 2.67 -16.28 8.02
CA GLU A 258 3.00 -17.65 7.63
C GLU A 258 2.77 -18.65 8.75
N ASP A 259 3.07 -18.30 10.00
CA ASP A 259 2.87 -19.19 11.14
C ASP A 259 1.37 -19.45 11.38
N LEU A 260 0.55 -18.40 11.25
CA LEU A 260 -0.89 -18.50 11.42
C LEU A 260 -1.55 -19.28 10.28
N ILE A 261 -1.12 -19.07 9.04
CA ILE A 261 -1.63 -19.83 7.89
C ILE A 261 -1.28 -21.31 8.05
N GLN A 262 -0.06 -21.63 8.45
CA GLN A 262 0.38 -23.03 8.59
C GLN A 262 -0.48 -23.85 9.56
N ILE A 263 -0.80 -23.27 10.74
CA ILE A 263 -1.63 -23.95 11.74
C ILE A 263 -3.11 -23.96 11.40
N SER A 264 -3.54 -23.18 10.40
CA SER A 264 -4.94 -23.06 10.04
C SER A 264 -5.39 -24.18 9.08
N THR A 265 -6.64 -24.59 9.22
CA THR A 265 -7.28 -25.54 8.29
C THR A 265 -7.62 -24.84 6.98
N PHE A 266 -8.14 -23.63 7.06
CA PHE A 266 -8.40 -22.75 5.92
C PHE A 266 -8.35 -21.27 6.34
N VAL A 267 -8.33 -20.38 5.35
CA VAL A 267 -8.19 -18.93 5.56
C VAL A 267 -9.41 -18.23 4.99
N ILE A 268 -9.93 -17.25 5.72
CA ILE A 268 -10.98 -16.33 5.25
C ILE A 268 -10.35 -14.95 5.14
N ASN A 269 -10.24 -14.44 3.92
CA ASN A 269 -9.91 -13.04 3.67
C ASN A 269 -11.20 -12.22 3.60
N VAL A 270 -11.28 -11.11 4.32
CA VAL A 270 -12.41 -10.19 4.25
C VAL A 270 -11.93 -8.88 3.67
N SER A 271 -12.31 -8.61 2.42
CA SER A 271 -11.84 -7.46 1.65
C SER A 271 -12.95 -6.41 1.51
N PRO A 272 -12.68 -5.16 1.90
CA PRO A 272 -13.63 -4.08 1.66
C PRO A 272 -13.75 -3.71 0.19
N GLU A 273 -12.73 -3.97 -0.62
CA GLU A 273 -12.64 -3.60 -2.03
C GLU A 273 -12.49 -4.83 -2.93
N GLY A 274 -13.06 -4.74 -4.14
CA GLY A 274 -13.00 -5.80 -5.14
C GLY A 274 -11.85 -5.69 -6.15
N PHE A 275 -11.08 -4.61 -6.11
CA PHE A 275 -10.08 -4.30 -7.14
C PHE A 275 -8.62 -4.59 -6.73
N ASP A 276 -8.36 -4.90 -5.47
CA ASP A 276 -7.01 -5.11 -4.97
C ASP A 276 -6.95 -6.39 -4.13
N PRO A 277 -6.40 -7.49 -4.66
CA PRO A 277 -6.34 -8.75 -3.94
C PRO A 277 -5.34 -8.65 -2.78
N SER A 278 -5.75 -9.20 -1.65
CA SER A 278 -4.86 -9.32 -0.51
C SER A 278 -3.73 -10.31 -0.79
N THR A 279 -2.50 -9.95 -0.42
CA THR A 279 -1.33 -10.84 -0.52
C THR A 279 -1.54 -12.16 0.22
N ILE A 280 -2.37 -12.16 1.27
CA ILE A 280 -2.68 -13.34 2.06
C ILE A 280 -3.34 -14.47 1.24
N ILE A 281 -4.04 -14.11 0.16
CA ILE A 281 -4.63 -15.09 -0.76
C ILE A 281 -3.51 -15.94 -1.39
N MET A 282 -2.50 -15.27 -1.95
CA MET A 282 -1.35 -15.94 -2.55
C MET A 282 -0.51 -16.67 -1.49
N GLU A 283 -0.28 -16.06 -0.35
CA GLU A 283 0.47 -16.65 0.76
C GLU A 283 -0.19 -17.95 1.27
N SER A 284 -1.53 -17.96 1.32
CA SER A 284 -2.28 -19.17 1.67
C SER A 284 -2.18 -20.26 0.61
N MET A 285 -2.24 -19.88 -0.68
CA MET A 285 -2.06 -20.82 -1.79
C MET A 285 -0.66 -21.44 -1.80
N LEU A 286 0.40 -20.64 -1.52
CA LEU A 286 1.78 -21.14 -1.39
C LEU A 286 1.90 -22.20 -0.30
N LEU A 287 1.16 -22.03 0.80
CA LEU A 287 1.11 -23.01 1.91
C LEU A 287 0.02 -24.07 1.72
N LYS A 288 -0.57 -24.18 0.52
CA LYS A 288 -1.60 -25.17 0.15
C LYS A 288 -2.82 -25.13 1.07
N LYS A 289 -3.20 -23.96 1.58
CA LYS A 289 -4.38 -23.79 2.42
C LYS A 289 -5.55 -23.27 1.59
N PRO A 290 -6.75 -23.87 1.73
CA PRO A 290 -7.96 -23.35 1.08
C PRO A 290 -8.24 -21.92 1.51
N VAL A 291 -8.70 -21.08 0.58
CA VAL A 291 -9.02 -19.67 0.82
C VAL A 291 -10.45 -19.37 0.44
N VAL A 292 -11.15 -18.71 1.34
CA VAL A 292 -12.43 -18.06 1.08
C VAL A 292 -12.19 -16.55 1.06
N ASN A 293 -12.48 -15.89 -0.04
CA ASN A 293 -12.36 -14.45 -0.17
C ASN A 293 -13.75 -13.81 -0.15
N ILE A 294 -14.03 -12.98 0.84
CA ILE A 294 -15.30 -12.29 1.00
C ILE A 294 -15.08 -10.83 0.64
N ILE A 295 -15.76 -10.37 -0.41
CA ILE A 295 -15.66 -9.00 -0.93
C ILE A 295 -16.95 -8.25 -0.61
N LEU A 296 -16.79 -7.02 -0.07
CA LEU A 296 -17.92 -6.17 0.32
C LEU A 296 -18.34 -5.17 -0.77
N ASP A 297 -17.50 -5.02 -1.80
CA ASP A 297 -17.74 -4.13 -2.92
C ASP A 297 -18.58 -4.83 -4.00
N ASP A 298 -19.50 -4.08 -4.63
CA ASP A 298 -20.30 -4.60 -5.74
C ASP A 298 -19.47 -4.69 -7.05
N ASN A 299 -18.39 -3.92 -7.16
CA ASN A 299 -17.48 -3.94 -8.29
C ASN A 299 -16.38 -4.99 -8.10
N ILE A 300 -16.72 -6.24 -8.38
CA ILE A 300 -15.77 -7.35 -8.24
C ILE A 300 -14.99 -7.54 -9.53
N ILE A 301 -13.66 -7.42 -9.42
CA ILE A 301 -12.77 -7.77 -10.51
C ILE A 301 -12.44 -9.25 -10.44
N GLN A 302 -12.63 -9.94 -11.56
CA GLN A 302 -12.36 -11.37 -11.69
C GLN A 302 -10.86 -11.57 -12.00
N PHE A 303 -10.07 -11.80 -10.95
CA PHE A 303 -8.66 -12.18 -11.11
C PHE A 303 -8.51 -13.57 -11.72
N ASP A 304 -7.38 -13.85 -12.33
CA ASP A 304 -7.13 -15.13 -12.96
C ASP A 304 -7.23 -16.32 -11.99
N PHE A 305 -6.78 -16.16 -10.77
CA PHE A 305 -6.92 -17.20 -9.74
C PHE A 305 -8.39 -17.44 -9.33
N VAL A 306 -9.28 -16.44 -9.47
CA VAL A 306 -10.74 -16.61 -9.30
C VAL A 306 -11.32 -17.35 -10.50
N LYS A 307 -10.97 -16.91 -11.72
CA LYS A 307 -11.43 -17.58 -12.97
C LYS A 307 -11.01 -19.04 -13.05
N GLN A 308 -9.86 -19.38 -12.47
CA GLN A 308 -9.33 -20.75 -12.41
C GLN A 308 -9.85 -21.55 -11.21
N ASN A 309 -10.79 -21.01 -10.44
CA ASN A 309 -11.34 -21.65 -9.24
C ASN A 309 -10.27 -22.01 -8.18
N ALA A 310 -9.19 -21.24 -8.10
CA ALA A 310 -8.14 -21.48 -7.12
C ALA A 310 -8.55 -21.07 -5.70
N LEU A 311 -9.67 -20.34 -5.55
CA LEU A 311 -10.26 -19.96 -4.27
C LEU A 311 -11.79 -19.84 -4.39
N ILE A 312 -12.47 -19.80 -3.24
CA ILE A 312 -13.90 -19.51 -3.17
C ILE A 312 -14.05 -17.98 -3.01
N ASN A 313 -14.68 -17.34 -3.99
CA ASN A 313 -14.95 -15.91 -3.94
C ASN A 313 -16.43 -15.66 -3.64
N LEU A 314 -16.73 -14.93 -2.59
CA LEU A 314 -18.08 -14.61 -2.14
C LEU A 314 -18.29 -13.10 -2.16
N ASN A 315 -19.45 -12.68 -2.63
CA ASN A 315 -19.90 -11.29 -2.51
C ASN A 315 -20.86 -11.16 -1.32
N SER A 316 -20.79 -10.06 -0.62
CA SER A 316 -21.66 -9.74 0.52
C SER A 316 -22.97 -9.05 0.12
N SER A 317 -23.33 -9.05 -1.17
CA SER A 317 -24.60 -8.47 -1.65
C SER A 317 -25.82 -9.14 -1.01
#